data_84f6991afd203a773314975fedded008
#
_entry.id   84f6991afd203a773314975fedded008
#
_cell.length_a   1.000
_cell.length_b   1.000
_cell.length_c   1.000
_cell.angle_alpha   90.00
_cell.angle_beta   90.00
_cell.angle_gamma   90.00
#
_symmetry.space_group_name_H-M   'P 1'
#
loop_
_entity.id
_entity.type
_entity.pdbx_description
1 polymer ?
#
loop_
_entity_poly.entity_id
_entity_poly.type
_entity_poly.pdbx_seq_one_letter_code
_entity_poly.pdbx_strand_id
1 'polypeptide(L)'
;MRHSILVEATIAHAFKVFTEDFGSFKPKEHNLLAVPIAETIFEPRVGGHVYDRGVDGSECRWARVLAYEPPNRLLLSWDISPQWQIETNPDRTSEWEVRFTAETNSRTCVEIEHRNLERHGEGWEGVRFGIDGDQGWPLYLRRFQDLFASKVT
;
A
#
# COMPACT_ATOMS: atom_id res chain seq x y z
N MET A 1 1.19 -13.98 1.52
CA MET A 1 2.49 -13.53 2.04
C MET A 1 2.30 -12.44 3.09
N ARG A 2 3.21 -12.35 4.05
CA ARG A 2 3.15 -11.38 5.15
C ARG A 2 4.49 -10.71 5.34
N HIS A 3 4.44 -9.41 5.59
CA HIS A 3 5.61 -8.61 5.95
C HIS A 3 5.23 -7.67 7.07
N SER A 4 6.13 -7.43 8.00
CA SER A 4 5.86 -6.53 9.12
C SER A 4 7.06 -5.66 9.45
N ILE A 5 6.79 -4.55 10.13
CA ILE A 5 7.80 -3.59 10.55
C ILE A 5 7.34 -2.93 11.85
N LEU A 6 8.29 -2.49 12.67
CA LEU A 6 8.01 -1.69 13.86
C LEU A 6 8.29 -0.23 13.55
N VAL A 7 7.37 0.64 13.93
CA VAL A 7 7.55 2.09 13.77
C VAL A 7 7.49 2.77 15.14
N GLU A 8 8.30 3.80 15.30
CA GLU A 8 8.40 4.57 16.54
C GLU A 8 7.32 5.66 16.54
N ALA A 9 6.06 5.22 16.72
CA ALA A 9 4.90 6.10 16.72
C ALA A 9 3.75 5.43 17.46
N THR A 10 2.79 6.25 17.94
CA THR A 10 1.54 5.73 18.48
C THR A 10 0.74 5.06 17.36
N ILE A 11 -0.14 4.13 17.72
CA ILE A 11 -0.97 3.45 16.72
C ILE A 11 -1.82 4.44 15.91
N ALA A 12 -2.38 5.46 16.57
CA ALA A 12 -3.18 6.48 15.89
C ALA A 12 -2.35 7.27 14.88
N HIS A 13 -1.12 7.64 15.26
CA HIS A 13 -0.24 8.40 14.37
C HIS A 13 0.25 7.54 13.20
N ALA A 14 0.62 6.30 13.48
CA ALA A 14 1.05 5.36 12.42
C ALA A 14 -0.06 5.17 11.39
N PHE A 15 -1.29 4.96 11.84
CA PHE A 15 -2.45 4.80 10.93
C PHE A 15 -2.69 6.06 10.11
N LYS A 16 -2.64 7.22 10.75
CA LYS A 16 -2.85 8.50 10.08
C LYS A 16 -1.83 8.76 8.99
N VAL A 17 -0.55 8.54 9.28
CA VAL A 17 0.52 8.75 8.28
C VAL A 17 0.39 7.75 7.14
N PHE A 18 0.05 6.48 7.43
CA PHE A 18 -0.12 5.48 6.39
C PHE A 18 -1.21 5.88 5.40
N THR A 19 -2.32 6.42 5.88
CA THR A 19 -3.45 6.79 5.03
C THR A 19 -3.34 8.18 4.43
N GLU A 20 -2.95 9.17 5.21
CA GLU A 20 -2.94 10.57 4.74
C GLU A 20 -1.65 10.93 4.00
N ASP A 21 -0.53 10.27 4.32
CA ASP A 21 0.78 10.56 3.72
C ASP A 21 1.32 9.37 2.94
N PHE A 22 0.45 8.53 2.38
CA PHE A 22 0.85 7.33 1.63
C PHE A 22 1.87 7.65 0.54
N GLY A 23 1.71 8.76 -0.15
CA GLY A 23 2.64 9.19 -1.19
C GLY A 23 4.05 9.47 -0.70
N SER A 24 4.24 9.70 0.60
CA SER A 24 5.57 9.97 1.16
C SER A 24 6.46 8.73 1.20
N PHE A 25 5.88 7.54 1.20
CA PHE A 25 6.66 6.29 1.26
C PHE A 25 6.38 5.34 0.10
N LYS A 26 5.34 5.56 -0.69
CA LYS A 26 5.09 4.75 -1.88
C LYS A 26 6.21 5.00 -2.90
N PRO A 27 6.89 3.94 -3.39
CA PRO A 27 7.96 4.11 -4.38
C PRO A 27 7.44 4.75 -5.67
N LYS A 28 7.98 5.91 -6.04
CA LYS A 28 7.57 6.62 -7.26
C LYS A 28 8.05 5.92 -8.53
N GLU A 29 9.04 5.06 -8.43
CA GLU A 29 9.51 4.20 -9.51
C GLU A 29 8.47 3.15 -9.90
N HIS A 30 7.49 2.86 -9.03
CA HIS A 30 6.35 1.99 -9.34
C HIS A 30 5.25 2.83 -9.98
N ASN A 31 5.39 3.06 -11.27
CA ASN A 31 4.55 4.01 -12.01
C ASN A 31 3.99 3.34 -13.27
N LEU A 32 2.66 3.24 -13.35
CA LEU A 32 1.95 2.72 -14.53
C LEU A 32 1.50 3.84 -15.48
N LEU A 33 1.69 5.10 -15.08
CA LEU A 33 1.37 6.24 -15.95
C LEU A 33 2.46 6.42 -17.01
N ALA A 34 2.10 7.08 -18.10
CA ALA A 34 3.05 7.43 -19.16
C ALA A 34 3.91 8.63 -18.81
N VAL A 35 3.61 9.32 -17.71
CA VAL A 35 4.31 10.53 -17.24
C VAL A 35 4.74 10.34 -15.80
N PRO A 36 5.65 11.18 -15.27
CA PRO A 36 6.03 11.10 -13.86
C PRO A 36 4.84 11.29 -12.92
N ILE A 37 4.89 10.65 -11.77
CA ILE A 37 3.87 10.80 -10.72
C ILE A 37 4.10 12.14 -10.02
N ALA A 38 3.05 12.99 -10.00
CA ALA A 38 3.06 14.23 -9.24
C ALA A 38 2.73 13.98 -7.78
N GLU A 39 1.72 13.12 -7.52
CA GLU A 39 1.35 12.74 -6.15
C GLU A 39 0.61 11.41 -6.15
N THR A 40 0.59 10.75 -4.98
CA THR A 40 -0.20 9.54 -4.73
C THR A 40 -1.21 9.87 -3.65
N ILE A 41 -2.47 9.59 -3.91
CA ILE A 41 -3.59 9.90 -3.02
C ILE A 41 -4.20 8.62 -2.48
N PHE A 42 -4.46 8.59 -1.17
CA PHE A 42 -5.20 7.55 -0.49
C PHE A 42 -6.50 8.20 -0.01
N GLU A 43 -7.64 7.76 -0.54
CA GLU A 43 -8.95 8.24 -0.08
C GLU A 43 -9.34 7.42 1.15
N PRO A 44 -9.38 8.02 2.35
CA PRO A 44 -9.49 7.26 3.61
C PRO A 44 -10.94 6.95 3.97
N ARG A 45 -11.58 6.10 3.16
CA ARG A 45 -12.95 5.65 3.39
C ARG A 45 -13.24 4.41 2.56
N VAL A 46 -14.21 3.60 3.00
CA VAL A 46 -14.71 2.48 2.20
C VAL A 46 -15.27 3.02 0.88
N GLY A 47 -14.90 2.38 -0.23
CA GLY A 47 -15.27 2.83 -1.57
C GLY A 47 -14.31 3.86 -2.16
N GLY A 48 -13.38 4.38 -1.37
CA GLY A 48 -12.32 5.24 -1.87
C GLY A 48 -11.29 4.45 -2.65
N HIS A 49 -10.34 5.16 -3.26
CA HIS A 49 -9.28 4.57 -4.08
C HIS A 49 -7.91 5.03 -3.58
N VAL A 50 -6.89 4.22 -3.87
CA VAL A 50 -5.51 4.68 -3.88
C VAL A 50 -5.15 4.87 -5.34
N TYR A 51 -4.67 6.05 -5.69
CA TYR A 51 -4.33 6.35 -7.08
C TYR A 51 -3.13 7.28 -7.19
N ASP A 52 -2.42 7.13 -8.31
CA ASP A 52 -1.33 8.01 -8.68
C ASP A 52 -1.87 9.06 -9.64
N ARG A 53 -1.50 10.33 -9.41
CA ARG A 53 -1.80 11.42 -10.34
C ARG A 53 -0.51 11.86 -11.01
N GLY A 54 -0.52 11.88 -12.34
CA GLY A 54 0.62 12.33 -13.12
C GLY A 54 0.74 13.83 -13.21
N VAL A 55 1.90 14.31 -13.65
CA VAL A 55 2.16 15.75 -13.84
C VAL A 55 1.25 16.39 -14.89
N ASP A 56 0.64 15.58 -15.76
CA ASP A 56 -0.32 16.04 -16.78
C ASP A 56 -1.78 15.92 -16.31
N GLY A 57 -2.03 15.51 -15.05
CA GLY A 57 -3.36 15.32 -14.50
C GLY A 57 -3.96 13.93 -14.73
N SER A 58 -3.28 13.05 -15.46
CA SER A 58 -3.74 11.66 -15.63
C SER A 58 -3.75 10.91 -14.31
N GLU A 59 -4.64 9.92 -14.18
CA GLU A 59 -4.79 9.15 -12.94
C GLU A 59 -4.70 7.66 -13.20
N CYS A 60 -4.08 6.94 -12.26
CA CYS A 60 -4.02 5.48 -12.25
C CYS A 60 -4.57 4.98 -10.92
N ARG A 61 -5.81 4.48 -10.92
CA ARG A 61 -6.50 3.97 -9.73
C ARG A 61 -6.19 2.49 -9.60
N TRP A 62 -5.24 2.16 -8.72
CA TRP A 62 -4.70 0.81 -8.63
C TRP A 62 -5.15 0.02 -7.40
N ALA A 63 -5.91 0.63 -6.50
CA ALA A 63 -6.47 -0.04 -5.33
C ALA A 63 -7.79 0.59 -4.92
N ARG A 64 -8.69 -0.24 -4.36
CA ARG A 64 -9.95 0.19 -3.77
C ARG A 64 -9.90 -0.09 -2.28
N VAL A 65 -10.46 0.80 -1.48
CA VAL A 65 -10.56 0.60 -0.03
C VAL A 65 -11.80 -0.26 0.24
N LEU A 66 -11.59 -1.48 0.72
CA LEU A 66 -12.65 -2.45 0.99
C LEU A 66 -13.09 -2.42 2.45
N ALA A 67 -12.18 -2.14 3.38
CA ALA A 67 -12.48 -1.94 4.80
C ALA A 67 -11.57 -0.84 5.35
N TYR A 68 -12.15 -0.02 6.24
CA TYR A 68 -11.44 1.10 6.83
C TYR A 68 -11.81 1.17 8.32
N GLU A 69 -10.92 0.70 9.18
CA GLU A 69 -11.15 0.53 10.62
C GLU A 69 -10.04 1.19 11.44
N PRO A 70 -10.06 2.53 11.55
CA PRO A 70 -9.03 3.23 12.32
C PRO A 70 -9.09 2.87 13.80
N PRO A 71 -7.97 2.79 14.48
CA PRO A 71 -6.60 2.85 13.97
C PRO A 71 -6.00 1.47 13.73
N ASN A 72 -6.81 0.44 13.54
CA ASN A 72 -6.39 -0.96 13.64
C ASN A 72 -6.19 -1.65 12.30
N ARG A 73 -7.03 -1.33 11.28
CA ARG A 73 -7.06 -2.19 10.11
C ARG A 73 -7.51 -1.47 8.84
N LEU A 74 -6.88 -1.85 7.73
CA LEU A 74 -7.27 -1.48 6.37
C LEU A 74 -7.33 -2.76 5.54
N LEU A 75 -8.29 -2.85 4.63
CA LEU A 75 -8.32 -3.88 3.61
C LEU A 75 -8.49 -3.21 2.26
N LEU A 76 -7.59 -3.52 1.33
CA LEU A 76 -7.59 -2.91 0.00
C LEU A 76 -7.50 -4.00 -1.06
N SER A 77 -7.99 -3.67 -2.27
CA SER A 77 -7.76 -4.51 -3.44
C SER A 77 -6.43 -4.15 -4.08
N TRP A 78 -5.95 -5.08 -4.91
CA TRP A 78 -4.81 -4.85 -5.79
C TRP A 78 -5.33 -4.99 -7.21
N ASP A 79 -5.54 -3.85 -7.88
CA ASP A 79 -6.20 -3.78 -9.18
C ASP A 79 -5.22 -3.68 -10.33
N ILE A 80 -4.05 -4.27 -10.17
CA ILE A 80 -3.01 -4.31 -11.20
C ILE A 80 -2.89 -5.76 -11.70
N SER A 81 -3.09 -5.94 -13.02
CA SER A 81 -3.02 -7.27 -13.63
C SER A 81 -1.59 -7.79 -13.75
N PRO A 82 -1.40 -9.10 -14.02
CA PRO A 82 -0.07 -9.65 -14.29
C PRO A 82 0.66 -9.00 -15.47
N GLN A 83 -0.07 -8.31 -16.35
CA GLN A 83 0.49 -7.57 -17.48
C GLN A 83 0.79 -6.11 -17.12
N TRP A 84 0.71 -5.76 -15.83
CA TRP A 84 0.96 -4.42 -15.30
C TRP A 84 0.04 -3.35 -15.90
N GLN A 85 -1.23 -3.72 -16.04
CA GLN A 85 -2.31 -2.83 -16.47
C GLN A 85 -3.42 -2.84 -15.42
N ILE A 86 -4.27 -1.82 -15.42
CA ILE A 86 -5.39 -1.78 -14.48
C ILE A 86 -6.39 -2.88 -14.84
N GLU A 87 -6.72 -3.69 -13.83
CA GLU A 87 -7.74 -4.72 -13.94
C GLU A 87 -9.10 -4.11 -13.63
N THR A 88 -10.05 -4.25 -14.54
CA THR A 88 -11.39 -3.70 -14.37
C THR A 88 -12.40 -4.71 -13.81
N ASN A 89 -12.06 -6.01 -13.80
CA ASN A 89 -12.90 -7.05 -13.25
C ASN A 89 -12.56 -7.29 -11.77
N PRO A 90 -13.46 -6.94 -10.82
CA PRO A 90 -13.16 -7.12 -9.39
C PRO A 90 -12.88 -8.57 -8.99
N ASP A 91 -13.42 -9.55 -9.74
CA ASP A 91 -13.19 -10.97 -9.45
C ASP A 91 -11.79 -11.43 -9.80
N ARG A 92 -11.03 -10.61 -10.50
CA ARG A 92 -9.65 -10.90 -10.93
C ARG A 92 -8.64 -10.02 -10.19
N THR A 93 -8.97 -9.60 -8.98
CA THR A 93 -8.09 -8.80 -8.14
C THR A 93 -7.76 -9.54 -6.86
N SER A 94 -6.60 -9.27 -6.31
CA SER A 94 -6.20 -9.77 -5.00
C SER A 94 -6.48 -8.73 -3.92
N GLU A 95 -6.16 -9.08 -2.68
CA GLU A 95 -6.41 -8.22 -1.53
C GLU A 95 -5.15 -8.09 -0.70
N TRP A 96 -4.94 -6.90 -0.14
CA TRP A 96 -3.89 -6.69 0.86
C TRP A 96 -4.49 -6.01 2.09
N GLU A 97 -4.18 -6.61 3.23
CA GLU A 97 -4.65 -6.14 4.53
C GLU A 97 -3.49 -5.53 5.30
N VAL A 98 -3.73 -4.39 5.92
CA VAL A 98 -2.75 -3.73 6.78
C VAL A 98 -3.29 -3.73 8.19
N ARG A 99 -2.54 -4.34 9.12
CA ARG A 99 -2.91 -4.40 10.53
C ARG A 99 -1.93 -3.57 11.35
N PHE A 100 -2.49 -2.76 12.24
CA PHE A 100 -1.73 -1.91 13.14
C PHE A 100 -1.95 -2.41 14.56
N THR A 101 -0.87 -2.77 15.26
CA THR A 101 -0.94 -3.30 16.62
C THR A 101 0.01 -2.51 17.51
N ALA A 102 -0.53 -1.89 18.56
CA ALA A 102 0.31 -1.17 19.52
C ALA A 102 1.15 -2.16 20.32
N GLU A 103 2.47 -2.03 20.22
CA GLU A 103 3.40 -2.78 21.07
C GLU A 103 3.60 -2.06 22.39
N THR A 104 3.72 -0.73 22.33
CA THR A 104 3.80 0.16 23.47
C THR A 104 3.03 1.43 23.14
N ASN A 105 3.00 2.41 24.05
CA ASN A 105 2.37 3.70 23.82
C ASN A 105 3.09 4.52 22.73
N SER A 106 4.29 4.12 22.33
CA SER A 106 5.11 4.86 21.35
C SER A 106 5.69 3.98 20.26
N ARG A 107 5.26 2.72 20.18
CA ARG A 107 5.74 1.78 19.16
C ARG A 107 4.60 0.93 18.64
N THR A 108 4.49 0.84 17.32
CA THR A 108 3.41 0.12 16.63
C THR A 108 4.01 -0.88 15.65
N CYS A 109 3.45 -2.10 15.65
CA CYS A 109 3.72 -3.08 14.61
C CYS A 109 2.75 -2.86 13.46
N VAL A 110 3.28 -2.74 12.25
CA VAL A 110 2.49 -2.62 11.02
C VAL A 110 2.76 -3.84 10.17
N GLU A 111 1.72 -4.63 9.90
CA GLU A 111 1.81 -5.86 9.13
C GLU A 111 0.97 -5.74 7.87
N ILE A 112 1.55 -6.13 6.73
CA ILE A 112 0.83 -6.27 5.46
C ILE A 112 0.73 -7.75 5.14
N GLU A 113 -0.49 -8.21 4.88
CA GLU A 113 -0.76 -9.54 4.36
C GLU A 113 -1.44 -9.41 3.00
N HIS A 114 -0.80 -9.94 1.95
CA HIS A 114 -1.36 -9.97 0.60
C HIS A 114 -1.80 -11.39 0.30
N ARG A 115 -3.05 -11.56 -0.11
CA ARG A 115 -3.67 -12.87 -0.30
C ARG A 115 -4.54 -12.91 -1.55
N ASN A 116 -4.93 -14.11 -1.94
CA ASN A 116 -5.81 -14.35 -3.10
C ASN A 116 -5.19 -13.92 -4.43
N LEU A 117 -3.86 -13.98 -4.53
CA LEU A 117 -3.13 -13.59 -5.73
C LEU A 117 -3.49 -14.42 -6.95
N GLU A 118 -3.89 -15.69 -6.75
CA GLU A 118 -4.30 -16.60 -7.82
C GLU A 118 -5.52 -16.06 -8.58
N ARG A 119 -6.29 -15.15 -8.00
CA ARG A 119 -7.44 -14.53 -8.67
C ARG A 119 -7.04 -13.74 -9.92
N HIS A 120 -5.80 -13.26 -9.99
CA HIS A 120 -5.31 -12.53 -11.15
C HIS A 120 -5.25 -13.39 -12.41
N GLY A 121 -5.26 -14.71 -12.26
CA GLY A 121 -5.18 -15.62 -13.39
C GLY A 121 -3.77 -15.86 -13.87
N GLU A 122 -3.62 -16.19 -15.14
CA GLU A 122 -2.31 -16.54 -15.71
C GLU A 122 -1.28 -15.43 -15.46
N GLY A 123 -0.11 -15.84 -14.92
CA GLY A 123 0.98 -14.91 -14.60
C GLY A 123 0.97 -14.39 -13.17
N TRP A 124 0.00 -14.81 -12.32
CA TRP A 124 -0.09 -14.32 -10.94
C TRP A 124 1.17 -14.62 -10.11
N GLU A 125 1.88 -15.69 -10.42
CA GLU A 125 3.11 -16.04 -9.70
C GLU A 125 4.19 -14.97 -9.89
N GLY A 126 4.25 -14.35 -11.06
CA GLY A 126 5.16 -13.24 -11.31
C GLY A 126 4.83 -12.00 -10.50
N VAL A 127 3.54 -11.72 -10.32
CA VAL A 127 3.07 -10.64 -9.45
C VAL A 127 3.51 -10.91 -8.01
N ARG A 128 3.24 -12.14 -7.52
CA ARG A 128 3.64 -12.55 -6.16
C ARG A 128 5.14 -12.40 -5.96
N PHE A 129 5.94 -12.85 -6.92
CA PHE A 129 7.39 -12.74 -6.83
C PHE A 129 7.84 -11.29 -6.69
N GLY A 130 7.26 -10.39 -7.49
CA GLY A 130 7.60 -8.97 -7.46
C GLY A 130 7.23 -8.28 -6.15
N ILE A 131 6.00 -8.48 -5.68
CA ILE A 131 5.53 -7.77 -4.47
C ILE A 131 6.07 -8.37 -3.18
N ASP A 132 6.52 -9.62 -3.21
CA ASP A 132 7.13 -10.30 -2.06
C ASP A 132 8.64 -9.99 -1.95
N GLY A 133 9.25 -9.52 -3.02
CA GLY A 133 10.68 -9.23 -3.10
C GLY A 133 11.06 -7.86 -2.53
N ASP A 134 12.36 -7.56 -2.58
CA ASP A 134 12.94 -6.35 -1.97
C ASP A 134 12.37 -5.04 -2.53
N GLN A 135 11.79 -5.06 -3.74
CA GLN A 135 11.21 -3.88 -4.36
C GLN A 135 9.69 -3.80 -4.16
N GLY A 136 9.10 -4.81 -3.50
CA GLY A 136 7.67 -4.88 -3.20
C GLY A 136 7.34 -4.36 -1.80
N TRP A 137 6.48 -5.09 -1.08
CA TRP A 137 6.04 -4.69 0.26
C TRP A 137 7.17 -4.40 1.24
N PRO A 138 8.29 -5.16 1.24
CA PRO A 138 9.41 -4.81 2.12
C PRO A 138 9.93 -3.40 1.90
N LEU A 139 9.99 -2.93 0.65
CA LEU A 139 10.43 -1.58 0.34
C LEU A 139 9.43 -0.53 0.86
N TYR A 140 8.13 -0.77 0.65
CA TYR A 140 7.08 0.13 1.17
C TYR A 140 7.20 0.28 2.69
N LEU A 141 7.32 -0.85 3.38
CA LEU A 141 7.40 -0.85 4.85
C LEU A 141 8.67 -0.19 5.35
N ARG A 142 9.81 -0.44 4.70
CA ARG A 142 11.07 0.18 5.08
C ARG A 142 11.01 1.71 4.94
N ARG A 143 10.46 2.19 3.82
CA ARG A 143 10.29 3.63 3.60
C ARG A 143 9.30 4.23 4.58
N PHE A 144 8.24 3.49 4.91
CA PHE A 144 7.29 3.91 5.94
C PHE A 144 7.97 4.03 7.30
N GLN A 145 8.75 3.01 7.69
CA GLN A 145 9.51 3.04 8.94
C GLN A 145 10.45 4.25 8.99
N ASP A 146 11.08 4.58 7.86
CA ASP A 146 12.03 5.69 7.79
C ASP A 146 11.39 7.05 8.11
N LEU A 147 10.08 7.19 7.86
CA LEU A 147 9.36 8.42 8.21
C LEU A 147 9.31 8.67 9.72
N PHE A 148 9.41 7.59 10.51
CA PHE A 148 9.39 7.65 11.97
C PHE A 148 10.77 7.44 12.58
N ALA A 149 11.80 7.28 11.74
CA ALA A 149 13.15 7.15 12.24
C ALA A 149 13.48 8.37 13.10
N SER A 150 14.13 8.12 14.22
CA SER A 150 14.45 9.17 15.15
C SER A 150 15.17 10.31 14.45
N LYS A 151 14.60 11.50 14.51
CA LYS A 151 15.27 12.71 14.05
C LYS A 151 16.24 13.12 15.12
N VAL A 152 17.18 12.24 15.43
CA VAL A 152 18.27 12.58 16.31
C VAL A 152 19.13 13.59 15.58
N THR A 153 18.99 14.75 16.02
CA THR A 153 19.89 15.80 15.58
C THR A 153 21.06 15.86 16.52
#